data_c9ec16034a7d79a86feab196d727beb6
#
_entry.id   c9ec16034a7d79a86feab196d727beb6
#
_cell.length_a   1.000
_cell.length_b   1.000
_cell.length_c   1.000
_cell.angle_alpha   90.00
_cell.angle_beta   90.00
_cell.angle_gamma   90.00
#
_symmetry.space_group_name_H-M   'P 1'
#
loop_
_entity.id
_entity.type
_entity.pdbx_description
1 polymer ?
#
loop_
_entity_poly.entity_id
_entity_poly.type
_entity_poly.pdbx_seq_one_letter_code
_entity_poly.pdbx_strand_id
1 'polypeptide(L)'
;MIPIRPYGPVPDRRQLAWFRRGKTAFLHFSMNTFTGKEWGDGREDPGQFAPGELDCRQWARILRDAGFSAAILTVKHHDGFCLWPSRFTEHSVRHSPGAPDVVRLFTDACREYGIQPGVYISPWDRNHPSWGTDAYNDVFAGQLTELMTGYGTLCECWWDGAGSTDACYDWGRWASIVRNYQPDCILFGTLGAAPYADVRWIGNEEGIAAQSCYATIDPVSLEKENVSELNTGKPDGSRFIPAETNMSIRPGWFYHPDQAPKTVEALTDYWFRSAGRNTGILLNIPPDTNGKIPEEDAAAVIQWNRMMKTLFAENLAREGKIDASGVLSEEYGPENLTDSREDALYAASEYCPEVTVSFPDKRRFDCFRLEEAIELGHRVRRFTLEVRTETGWRIWYQGGCIGFCQSRRLPAVLTDALRLRVEETPAFPVLRFLGLYDTHGLGTEWKAAAENGEARSGRSAGKKMGSF
;
A
#
# COMPACT_ATOMS: atom_id res chain seq x y z
N MET A 1 4.62 20.09 28.43
CA MET A 1 4.08 19.70 27.10
C MET A 1 2.56 19.76 27.13
N ILE A 2 1.93 20.57 26.27
CA ILE A 2 0.48 20.62 26.13
C ILE A 2 0.06 19.38 25.32
N PRO A 3 -0.74 18.44 25.88
CA PRO A 3 -1.07 17.23 25.13
C PRO A 3 -2.05 17.55 24.00
N ILE A 4 -1.68 17.16 22.79
CA ILE A 4 -2.55 17.27 21.61
C ILE A 4 -3.56 16.12 21.65
N ARG A 5 -4.85 16.44 21.64
CA ARG A 5 -5.92 15.43 21.66
C ARG A 5 -6.14 14.87 20.25
N PRO A 6 -6.30 13.55 20.09
CA PRO A 6 -6.74 12.97 18.82
C PRO A 6 -8.08 13.55 18.35
N TYR A 7 -8.29 13.55 17.04
CA TYR A 7 -9.54 13.96 16.39
C TYR A 7 -10.08 12.84 15.49
N GLY A 8 -11.36 12.51 15.64
CA GLY A 8 -12.03 11.48 14.86
C GLY A 8 -11.45 10.07 15.10
N PRO A 9 -11.67 9.13 14.16
CA PRO A 9 -11.03 7.84 14.19
C PRO A 9 -9.52 7.96 13.95
N VAL A 10 -8.75 7.20 14.73
CA VAL A 10 -7.29 7.15 14.67
C VAL A 10 -6.80 5.75 14.38
N PRO A 11 -5.60 5.57 13.80
CA PRO A 11 -5.01 4.26 13.61
C PRO A 11 -4.77 3.57 14.95
N ASP A 12 -5.01 2.27 15.00
CA ASP A 12 -4.48 1.46 16.07
C ASP A 12 -2.96 1.21 15.88
N ARG A 13 -2.32 0.53 16.85
CA ARG A 13 -0.89 0.27 16.81
C ARG A 13 -0.48 -0.53 15.55
N ARG A 14 -1.31 -1.47 15.09
CA ARG A 14 -1.03 -2.29 13.91
C ARG A 14 -1.08 -1.46 12.63
N GLN A 15 -2.12 -0.65 12.49
CA GLN A 15 -2.32 0.22 11.33
C GLN A 15 -1.22 1.28 11.22
N LEU A 16 -0.78 1.84 12.36
CA LEU A 16 0.32 2.79 12.38
C LEU A 16 1.65 2.12 11.99
N ALA A 17 1.93 0.93 12.52
CA ALA A 17 3.09 0.14 12.13
C ALA A 17 3.05 -0.24 10.65
N TRP A 18 1.87 -0.56 10.11
CA TRP A 18 1.68 -0.86 8.69
C TRP A 18 2.00 0.35 7.79
N PHE A 19 1.53 1.55 8.11
CA PHE A 19 1.91 2.77 7.37
C PHE A 19 3.42 3.02 7.38
N ARG A 20 4.03 2.90 8.56
CA ARG A 20 5.48 3.13 8.76
C ARG A 20 6.34 2.07 8.11
N ARG A 21 5.80 0.90 7.84
CA ARG A 21 6.47 -0.20 7.16
C ARG A 21 6.92 0.17 5.73
N GLY A 22 6.21 1.07 5.05
CA GLY A 22 6.57 1.54 3.72
C GLY A 22 6.17 0.55 2.62
N LYS A 23 7.13 0.11 1.78
CA LYS A 23 6.84 -0.77 0.63
C LYS A 23 6.67 -2.22 1.05
N THR A 24 5.58 -2.84 0.62
CA THR A 24 5.32 -4.28 0.73
C THR A 24 5.38 -4.92 -0.66
N ALA A 25 6.07 -6.04 -0.79
CA ALA A 25 6.08 -6.86 -2.00
C ALA A 25 4.95 -7.88 -1.95
N PHE A 26 4.35 -8.17 -3.09
CA PHE A 26 3.49 -9.32 -3.31
C PHE A 26 4.24 -10.33 -4.15
N LEU A 27 4.12 -11.60 -3.86
CA LEU A 27 4.79 -12.68 -4.60
C LEU A 27 3.73 -13.69 -5.04
N HIS A 28 3.25 -13.54 -6.28
CA HIS A 28 2.38 -14.54 -6.90
C HIS A 28 3.24 -15.69 -7.42
N PHE A 29 3.33 -16.73 -6.62
CA PHE A 29 4.03 -17.97 -6.95
C PHE A 29 3.21 -19.15 -6.45
N SER A 30 2.67 -19.95 -7.34
CA SER A 30 1.79 -21.09 -7.03
C SER A 30 1.72 -22.02 -8.23
N MET A 31 0.76 -22.95 -8.25
CA MET A 31 0.44 -23.82 -9.37
C MET A 31 0.30 -23.04 -10.69
N ASN A 32 -0.29 -21.83 -10.62
CA ASN A 32 -0.53 -20.99 -11.79
C ASN A 32 0.75 -20.52 -12.50
N THR A 33 1.87 -20.39 -11.79
CA THR A 33 3.20 -20.14 -12.37
C THR A 33 3.60 -21.23 -13.38
N PHE A 34 3.18 -22.49 -13.15
CA PHE A 34 3.58 -23.65 -13.96
C PHE A 34 2.54 -23.98 -15.04
N THR A 35 1.30 -23.56 -14.87
CA THR A 35 0.22 -23.79 -15.83
C THR A 35 0.01 -22.63 -16.81
N GLY A 36 0.62 -21.47 -16.56
CA GLY A 36 0.46 -20.27 -17.37
C GLY A 36 -0.95 -19.69 -17.32
N LYS A 37 -1.70 -19.93 -16.23
CA LYS A 37 -3.05 -19.41 -15.99
C LYS A 37 -3.01 -18.35 -14.91
N GLU A 38 -3.81 -17.28 -15.05
CA GLU A 38 -4.04 -16.34 -13.93
C GLU A 38 -4.95 -16.96 -12.87
N TRP A 39 -5.95 -17.72 -13.28
CA TRP A 39 -6.84 -18.47 -12.40
C TRP A 39 -6.87 -19.94 -12.82
N GLY A 40 -6.36 -20.81 -11.95
CA GLY A 40 -6.47 -22.25 -12.12
C GLY A 40 -7.91 -22.74 -11.99
N ASP A 41 -8.20 -23.96 -12.44
CA ASP A 41 -9.54 -24.54 -12.37
C ASP A 41 -9.72 -25.53 -11.19
N GLY A 42 -8.67 -25.75 -10.41
CA GLY A 42 -8.67 -26.64 -9.24
C GLY A 42 -8.51 -28.13 -9.60
N ARG A 43 -8.18 -28.43 -10.84
CA ARG A 43 -7.98 -29.82 -11.33
C ARG A 43 -6.53 -30.08 -11.72
N GLU A 44 -5.66 -29.12 -11.49
CA GLU A 44 -4.24 -29.22 -11.78
C GLU A 44 -3.65 -30.37 -10.96
N ASP A 45 -2.81 -31.18 -11.62
CA ASP A 45 -2.06 -32.24 -10.93
C ASP A 45 -0.99 -31.59 -10.04
N PRO A 46 -0.95 -31.88 -8.72
CA PRO A 46 0.12 -31.41 -7.84
C PRO A 46 1.53 -31.66 -8.37
N GLY A 47 1.72 -32.70 -9.17
CA GLY A 47 3.00 -33.03 -9.83
C GLY A 47 3.47 -31.96 -10.82
N GLN A 48 2.61 -31.07 -11.30
CA GLN A 48 2.99 -29.95 -12.17
C GLN A 48 3.72 -28.84 -11.41
N PHE A 49 3.54 -28.75 -10.09
CA PHE A 49 4.32 -27.82 -9.27
C PHE A 49 5.72 -28.36 -9.04
N ALA A 50 6.64 -27.98 -9.92
CA ALA A 50 8.00 -28.50 -9.96
C ALA A 50 9.03 -27.37 -10.19
N PRO A 51 9.28 -26.50 -9.18
CA PRO A 51 10.29 -25.45 -9.31
C PRO A 51 11.69 -26.06 -9.40
N GLY A 52 12.43 -25.69 -10.47
CA GLY A 52 13.75 -26.29 -10.74
C GLY A 52 14.83 -25.90 -9.74
N GLU A 53 14.81 -24.65 -9.29
CA GLU A 53 15.85 -24.06 -8.44
C GLU A 53 15.27 -23.07 -7.42
N LEU A 54 14.22 -23.47 -6.69
CA LEU A 54 13.54 -22.60 -5.73
C LEU A 54 14.50 -21.93 -4.76
N ASP A 55 14.57 -20.59 -4.77
CA ASP A 55 15.48 -19.82 -3.93
C ASP A 55 14.75 -18.62 -3.25
N CYS A 56 14.05 -18.91 -2.16
CA CYS A 56 13.39 -17.86 -1.35
C CYS A 56 14.40 -16.88 -0.71
N ARG A 57 15.67 -17.26 -0.55
CA ARG A 57 16.72 -16.32 -0.08
C ARG A 57 17.06 -15.29 -1.15
N GLN A 58 17.08 -15.69 -2.43
CA GLN A 58 17.22 -14.74 -3.55
C GLN A 58 16.07 -13.74 -3.53
N TRP A 59 14.82 -14.18 -3.31
CA TRP A 59 13.67 -13.28 -3.22
C TRP A 59 13.88 -12.26 -2.11
N ALA A 60 14.12 -12.72 -0.88
CA ALA A 60 14.29 -11.85 0.28
C ALA A 60 15.47 -10.87 0.14
N ARG A 61 16.60 -11.32 -0.44
CA ARG A 61 17.76 -10.46 -0.72
C ARG A 61 17.41 -9.34 -1.70
N ILE A 62 16.75 -9.66 -2.83
CA ILE A 62 16.33 -8.67 -3.83
C ILE A 62 15.36 -7.66 -3.21
N LEU A 63 14.37 -8.13 -2.43
CA LEU A 63 13.40 -7.26 -1.79
C LEU A 63 14.07 -6.30 -0.79
N ARG A 64 15.01 -6.79 0.03
CA ARG A 64 15.81 -5.94 0.93
C ARG A 64 16.58 -4.88 0.14
N ASP A 65 17.28 -5.27 -0.92
CA ASP A 65 18.12 -4.36 -1.73
C ASP A 65 17.26 -3.34 -2.49
N ALA A 66 16.02 -3.72 -2.84
CA ALA A 66 15.01 -2.83 -3.39
C ALA A 66 14.25 -2.01 -2.32
N GLY A 67 14.59 -2.14 -1.04
CA GLY A 67 14.03 -1.34 0.06
C GLY A 67 12.57 -1.68 0.40
N PHE A 68 12.16 -2.93 0.18
CA PHE A 68 10.94 -3.46 0.75
C PHE A 68 11.19 -3.88 2.20
N SER A 69 10.20 -3.70 3.06
CA SER A 69 10.27 -4.10 4.47
C SER A 69 9.37 -5.28 4.81
N ALA A 70 8.46 -5.61 3.91
CA ALA A 70 7.58 -6.75 4.05
C ALA A 70 7.33 -7.43 2.70
N ALA A 71 6.93 -8.70 2.75
CA ALA A 71 6.54 -9.48 1.59
C ALA A 71 5.36 -10.41 1.93
N ILE A 72 4.39 -10.51 1.03
CA ILE A 72 3.22 -11.37 1.14
C ILE A 72 3.32 -12.43 0.05
N LEU A 73 3.29 -13.72 0.43
CA LEU A 73 3.29 -14.85 -0.51
C LEU A 73 1.86 -15.36 -0.73
N THR A 74 1.49 -15.65 -1.97
CA THR A 74 0.23 -16.36 -2.29
C THR A 74 0.33 -17.84 -1.90
N VAL A 75 0.11 -18.14 -0.62
CA VAL A 75 0.29 -19.51 -0.10
C VAL A 75 -0.81 -20.47 -0.57
N LYS A 76 -1.99 -19.96 -0.92
CA LYS A 76 -3.07 -20.67 -1.61
C LYS A 76 -3.85 -19.69 -2.48
N HIS A 77 -3.88 -19.91 -3.78
CA HIS A 77 -4.69 -19.14 -4.73
C HIS A 77 -6.06 -19.83 -4.98
N HIS A 78 -6.86 -19.34 -5.93
CA HIS A 78 -8.22 -19.81 -6.21
C HIS A 78 -8.31 -21.27 -6.68
N ASP A 79 -7.22 -21.82 -7.23
CA ASP A 79 -7.12 -23.25 -7.59
C ASP A 79 -7.14 -24.19 -6.37
N GLY A 80 -6.91 -23.65 -5.16
CA GLY A 80 -6.88 -24.40 -3.91
C GLY A 80 -5.54 -25.06 -3.59
N PHE A 81 -4.50 -24.90 -4.46
CA PHE A 81 -3.19 -25.51 -4.23
C PHE A 81 -2.44 -24.82 -3.08
N CYS A 82 -2.09 -25.61 -2.05
CA CYS A 82 -1.39 -25.13 -0.85
C CYS A 82 0.13 -25.26 -0.99
N LEU A 83 0.87 -24.17 -0.82
CA LEU A 83 2.33 -24.13 -0.83
C LEU A 83 2.97 -24.69 0.46
N TRP A 84 2.18 -25.22 1.37
CA TRP A 84 2.62 -25.92 2.59
C TRP A 84 1.93 -27.30 2.68
N PRO A 85 2.47 -28.26 3.43
CA PRO A 85 1.89 -29.59 3.54
C PRO A 85 0.65 -29.61 4.42
N SER A 86 -0.42 -28.92 3.99
CA SER A 86 -1.68 -28.85 4.71
C SER A 86 -2.28 -30.22 4.98
N ARG A 87 -2.93 -30.38 6.14
CA ARG A 87 -3.66 -31.62 6.50
C ARG A 87 -5.12 -31.58 6.06
N PHE A 88 -5.57 -30.45 5.54
CA PHE A 88 -6.96 -30.19 5.16
C PHE A 88 -7.23 -30.33 3.68
N THR A 89 -6.22 -30.64 2.86
CA THR A 89 -6.37 -30.91 1.44
C THR A 89 -5.24 -31.81 0.93
N GLU A 90 -5.52 -32.61 -0.09
CA GLU A 90 -4.52 -33.35 -0.83
C GLU A 90 -3.88 -32.48 -1.93
N HIS A 91 -4.52 -31.34 -2.30
CA HIS A 91 -4.02 -30.42 -3.32
C HIS A 91 -2.97 -29.48 -2.73
N SER A 92 -1.76 -29.99 -2.54
CA SER A 92 -0.67 -29.29 -1.85
C SER A 92 0.71 -29.81 -2.25
N VAL A 93 1.76 -29.08 -1.87
CA VAL A 93 3.17 -29.47 -2.04
C VAL A 93 3.51 -30.85 -1.47
N ARG A 94 2.69 -31.39 -0.54
CA ARG A 94 2.85 -32.76 -0.02
C ARG A 94 2.81 -33.80 -1.15
N HIS A 95 2.04 -33.53 -2.20
CA HIS A 95 1.84 -34.43 -3.34
C HIS A 95 2.60 -33.98 -4.59
N SER A 96 3.45 -32.97 -4.46
CA SER A 96 4.34 -32.50 -5.52
C SER A 96 5.71 -33.14 -5.36
N PRO A 97 6.17 -33.99 -6.29
CA PRO A 97 7.42 -34.74 -6.14
C PRO A 97 8.63 -33.81 -5.90
N GLY A 98 9.29 -33.96 -4.75
CA GLY A 98 10.48 -33.18 -4.42
C GLY A 98 10.22 -31.73 -4.05
N ALA A 99 8.98 -31.25 -4.03
CA ALA A 99 8.70 -29.88 -3.64
C ALA A 99 8.80 -29.72 -2.11
N PRO A 100 9.49 -28.68 -1.64
CA PRO A 100 9.59 -28.39 -0.20
C PRO A 100 8.34 -27.67 0.33
N ASP A 101 8.25 -27.48 1.63
CA ASP A 101 7.38 -26.50 2.27
C ASP A 101 7.84 -25.08 1.89
N VAL A 102 7.23 -24.51 0.84
CA VAL A 102 7.62 -23.20 0.30
C VAL A 102 7.34 -22.07 1.31
N VAL A 103 6.25 -22.20 2.09
CA VAL A 103 5.90 -21.20 3.11
C VAL A 103 6.98 -21.15 4.19
N ARG A 104 7.52 -22.30 4.60
CA ARG A 104 8.64 -22.38 5.54
C ARG A 104 9.88 -21.68 5.00
N LEU A 105 10.29 -22.06 3.79
CA LEU A 105 11.48 -21.47 3.15
C LEU A 105 11.33 -19.96 2.98
N PHE A 106 10.17 -19.50 2.56
CA PHE A 106 9.88 -18.07 2.40
C PHE A 106 9.95 -17.32 3.72
N THR A 107 9.24 -17.80 4.75
CA THR A 107 9.18 -17.09 6.04
C THR A 107 10.53 -17.06 6.75
N ASP A 108 11.32 -18.13 6.65
CA ASP A 108 12.68 -18.19 7.21
C ASP A 108 13.63 -17.26 6.45
N ALA A 109 13.59 -17.26 5.12
CA ALA A 109 14.38 -16.35 4.30
C ALA A 109 14.02 -14.87 4.57
N CYS A 110 12.75 -14.54 4.66
CA CYS A 110 12.32 -13.18 4.99
C CYS A 110 12.94 -12.71 6.32
N ARG A 111 12.88 -13.51 7.38
CA ARG A 111 13.46 -13.18 8.69
C ARG A 111 14.98 -13.04 8.63
N GLU A 112 15.67 -13.93 7.90
CA GLU A 112 17.12 -13.87 7.71
C GLU A 112 17.55 -12.53 7.08
N TYR A 113 16.75 -11.99 6.16
CA TYR A 113 17.06 -10.73 5.46
C TYR A 113 16.36 -9.48 6.03
N GLY A 114 15.68 -9.61 7.17
CA GLY A 114 14.99 -8.48 7.83
C GLY A 114 13.72 -8.02 7.12
N ILE A 115 13.09 -8.89 6.33
CA ILE A 115 11.80 -8.69 5.69
C ILE A 115 10.71 -9.29 6.58
N GLN A 116 9.60 -8.60 6.78
CA GLN A 116 8.45 -9.10 7.52
C GLN A 116 7.60 -10.00 6.60
N PRO A 117 7.44 -11.31 6.89
CA PRO A 117 6.62 -12.17 6.06
C PRO A 117 5.13 -12.00 6.33
N GLY A 118 4.32 -12.03 5.29
CA GLY A 118 2.88 -12.13 5.31
C GLY A 118 2.39 -13.23 4.38
N VAL A 119 1.11 -13.54 4.44
CA VAL A 119 0.48 -14.58 3.63
C VAL A 119 -0.79 -14.07 2.96
N TYR A 120 -1.00 -14.45 1.71
CA TYR A 120 -2.27 -14.36 1.03
C TYR A 120 -2.88 -15.75 0.97
N ILE A 121 -4.11 -15.89 1.35
CA ILE A 121 -4.85 -17.13 1.26
C ILE A 121 -6.25 -16.86 0.70
N SER A 122 -6.56 -17.45 -0.46
CA SER A 122 -7.88 -17.34 -1.06
C SER A 122 -8.89 -18.20 -0.30
N PRO A 123 -10.02 -17.66 0.12
CA PRO A 123 -11.15 -18.47 0.61
C PRO A 123 -11.91 -19.16 -0.53
N TRP A 124 -11.82 -18.66 -1.76
CA TRP A 124 -12.31 -19.38 -2.93
C TRP A 124 -11.38 -20.55 -3.23
N ASP A 125 -11.94 -21.76 -3.23
CA ASP A 125 -11.19 -23.01 -3.40
C ASP A 125 -11.88 -23.88 -4.45
N ARG A 126 -11.37 -23.84 -5.66
CA ARG A 126 -11.95 -24.55 -6.81
C ARG A 126 -11.67 -26.05 -6.79
N ASN A 127 -10.75 -26.51 -5.92
CA ASN A 127 -10.39 -27.92 -5.77
C ASN A 127 -11.22 -28.60 -4.67
N HIS A 128 -11.39 -27.97 -3.49
CA HIS A 128 -11.91 -28.67 -2.33
C HIS A 128 -13.40 -29.03 -2.48
N PRO A 129 -13.80 -30.30 -2.34
CA PRO A 129 -15.16 -30.76 -2.63
C PRO A 129 -16.23 -30.17 -1.69
N SER A 130 -15.84 -29.68 -0.50
CA SER A 130 -16.79 -29.02 0.42
C SER A 130 -16.92 -27.52 0.16
N TRP A 131 -16.17 -26.93 -0.76
CA TRP A 131 -16.29 -25.50 -1.02
C TRP A 131 -17.73 -25.12 -1.41
N GLY A 132 -18.18 -23.98 -0.93
CA GLY A 132 -19.57 -23.53 -1.08
C GLY A 132 -20.54 -24.12 -0.05
N THR A 133 -20.09 -24.94 0.90
CA THR A 133 -20.88 -25.48 2.02
C THR A 133 -20.34 -25.04 3.37
N ASP A 134 -21.16 -25.16 4.43
CA ASP A 134 -20.73 -24.85 5.81
C ASP A 134 -19.52 -25.68 6.26
N ALA A 135 -19.36 -26.91 5.76
CA ALA A 135 -18.22 -27.77 6.09
C ALA A 135 -16.87 -27.18 5.63
N TYR A 136 -16.87 -26.34 4.61
CA TYR A 136 -15.65 -25.68 4.17
C TYR A 136 -15.12 -24.67 5.19
N ASN A 137 -15.98 -24.11 6.04
CA ASN A 137 -15.56 -23.21 7.11
C ASN A 137 -14.58 -23.89 8.09
N ASP A 138 -14.75 -25.19 8.34
CA ASP A 138 -13.81 -25.97 9.16
C ASP A 138 -12.48 -26.21 8.44
N VAL A 139 -12.52 -26.47 7.15
CA VAL A 139 -11.31 -26.64 6.31
C VAL A 139 -10.47 -25.37 6.31
N PHE A 140 -11.09 -24.24 5.98
CA PHE A 140 -10.37 -22.97 5.93
C PHE A 140 -9.88 -22.50 7.30
N ALA A 141 -10.68 -22.71 8.36
CA ALA A 141 -10.26 -22.46 9.75
C ALA A 141 -9.05 -23.32 10.15
N GLY A 142 -9.02 -24.59 9.71
CA GLY A 142 -7.88 -25.48 9.92
C GLY A 142 -6.63 -24.99 9.18
N GLN A 143 -6.74 -24.62 7.91
CA GLN A 143 -5.67 -24.06 7.09
C GLN A 143 -5.12 -22.75 7.69
N LEU A 144 -6.00 -21.83 8.12
CA LEU A 144 -5.59 -20.62 8.83
C LEU A 144 -4.84 -20.95 10.12
N THR A 145 -5.33 -21.92 10.91
CA THR A 145 -4.66 -22.31 12.16
C THR A 145 -3.26 -22.85 11.89
N GLU A 146 -3.07 -23.69 10.85
CA GLU A 146 -1.76 -24.16 10.43
C GLU A 146 -0.82 -23.01 10.11
N LEU A 147 -1.29 -22.03 9.34
CA LEU A 147 -0.48 -20.85 8.95
C LEU A 147 -0.17 -19.95 10.13
N MET A 148 -1.16 -19.62 10.95
CA MET A 148 -1.01 -18.68 12.07
C MET A 148 -0.15 -19.23 13.22
N THR A 149 -0.05 -20.57 13.34
CA THR A 149 0.73 -21.22 14.42
C THR A 149 2.05 -21.83 13.95
N GLY A 150 2.15 -22.19 12.67
CA GLY A 150 3.24 -23.00 12.15
C GLY A 150 4.46 -22.22 11.66
N TYR A 151 4.32 -20.94 11.31
CA TYR A 151 5.30 -20.20 10.52
C TYR A 151 5.88 -18.95 11.22
N GLY A 152 5.73 -18.85 12.56
CA GLY A 152 6.19 -17.72 13.35
C GLY A 152 5.37 -16.45 13.10
N THR A 153 5.93 -15.28 13.42
CA THR A 153 5.22 -14.01 13.31
C THR A 153 4.96 -13.65 11.84
N LEU A 154 3.71 -13.31 11.53
CA LEU A 154 3.25 -12.83 10.23
C LEU A 154 2.78 -11.38 10.36
N CYS A 155 3.19 -10.55 9.41
CA CYS A 155 2.86 -9.11 9.44
C CYS A 155 1.50 -8.80 8.82
N GLU A 156 1.02 -9.67 7.93
CA GLU A 156 -0.24 -9.46 7.22
C GLU A 156 -0.83 -10.78 6.76
N CYS A 157 -2.15 -10.91 6.88
CA CYS A 157 -2.96 -12.01 6.34
C CYS A 157 -3.96 -11.41 5.35
N TRP A 158 -3.82 -11.74 4.08
CA TRP A 158 -4.54 -11.17 2.96
C TRP A 158 -5.60 -12.14 2.45
N TRP A 159 -6.89 -11.77 2.55
CA TRP A 159 -8.02 -12.56 2.05
C TRP A 159 -8.59 -11.95 0.79
N ASP A 160 -8.55 -12.71 -0.28
CA ASP A 160 -9.14 -12.31 -1.56
C ASP A 160 -10.65 -12.54 -1.56
N GLY A 161 -11.40 -11.57 -2.04
CA GLY A 161 -12.85 -11.67 -2.18
C GLY A 161 -13.33 -12.28 -3.49
N ALA A 162 -12.44 -12.49 -4.48
CA ALA A 162 -12.83 -12.99 -5.79
C ALA A 162 -13.53 -14.35 -5.69
N GLY A 163 -14.57 -14.55 -6.50
CA GLY A 163 -15.36 -15.79 -6.55
C GLY A 163 -16.19 -16.11 -5.31
N SER A 164 -16.27 -15.21 -4.33
CA SER A 164 -16.84 -15.47 -3.00
C SER A 164 -18.29 -15.01 -2.81
N THR A 165 -18.94 -14.47 -3.83
CA THR A 165 -20.26 -13.81 -3.72
C THR A 165 -21.39 -14.72 -3.22
N ASP A 166 -21.30 -16.02 -3.50
CA ASP A 166 -22.36 -16.99 -3.17
C ASP A 166 -21.97 -17.95 -2.04
N ALA A 167 -20.81 -17.75 -1.42
CA ALA A 167 -20.30 -18.64 -0.39
C ALA A 167 -20.69 -18.17 1.03
N CYS A 168 -21.10 -19.13 1.87
CA CYS A 168 -21.39 -18.88 3.28
C CYS A 168 -20.11 -19.01 4.12
N TYR A 169 -19.35 -17.92 4.23
CA TYR A 169 -18.12 -17.91 5.00
C TYR A 169 -18.29 -17.43 6.44
N ASP A 170 -17.67 -18.12 7.38
CA ASP A 170 -17.61 -17.71 8.79
C ASP A 170 -16.43 -16.75 9.04
N TRP A 171 -16.53 -15.56 8.45
CA TRP A 171 -15.51 -14.50 8.55
C TRP A 171 -15.16 -14.16 10.01
N GLY A 172 -16.14 -14.16 10.91
CA GLY A 172 -15.94 -13.86 12.32
C GLY A 172 -15.05 -14.88 13.02
N ARG A 173 -15.28 -16.16 12.77
CA ARG A 173 -14.44 -17.25 13.28
C ARG A 173 -13.03 -17.17 12.72
N TRP A 174 -12.90 -16.95 11.42
CA TRP A 174 -11.59 -16.86 10.76
C TRP A 174 -10.79 -15.67 11.25
N ALA A 175 -11.41 -14.48 11.37
CA ALA A 175 -10.77 -13.31 11.95
C ALA A 175 -10.33 -13.56 13.40
N SER A 176 -11.14 -14.24 14.19
CA SER A 176 -10.78 -14.61 15.57
C SER A 176 -9.55 -15.50 15.64
N ILE A 177 -9.38 -16.46 14.70
CA ILE A 177 -8.17 -17.30 14.60
C ILE A 177 -6.93 -16.41 14.38
N VAL A 178 -6.98 -15.51 13.38
CA VAL A 178 -5.87 -14.60 13.11
C VAL A 178 -5.55 -13.75 14.35
N ARG A 179 -6.57 -13.14 14.98
CA ARG A 179 -6.38 -12.27 16.15
C ARG A 179 -5.81 -13.00 17.36
N ASN A 180 -6.25 -14.25 17.59
CA ASN A 180 -5.81 -15.03 18.75
C ASN A 180 -4.34 -15.47 18.63
N TYR A 181 -3.91 -15.90 17.45
CA TYR A 181 -2.56 -16.41 17.25
C TYR A 181 -1.56 -15.34 16.78
N GLN A 182 -2.03 -14.31 16.09
CA GLN A 182 -1.22 -13.25 15.48
C GLN A 182 -1.84 -11.86 15.79
N PRO A 183 -1.83 -11.39 17.04
CA PRO A 183 -2.55 -10.17 17.45
C PRO A 183 -2.06 -8.90 16.76
N ASP A 184 -0.81 -8.87 16.27
CA ASP A 184 -0.21 -7.74 15.56
C ASP A 184 -0.29 -7.88 14.02
N CYS A 185 -0.82 -9.00 13.51
CA CYS A 185 -0.99 -9.22 12.08
C CYS A 185 -2.08 -8.30 11.51
N ILE A 186 -1.77 -7.60 10.45
CA ILE A 186 -2.77 -6.85 9.66
C ILE A 186 -3.67 -7.84 8.94
N LEU A 187 -4.96 -7.60 8.99
CA LEU A 187 -5.94 -8.33 8.22
C LEU A 187 -6.43 -7.47 7.06
N PHE A 188 -6.12 -7.91 5.85
CA PHE A 188 -6.73 -7.39 4.64
C PHE A 188 -7.96 -8.26 4.29
N GLY A 189 -9.04 -7.61 3.89
CA GLY A 189 -10.24 -8.33 3.46
C GLY A 189 -11.21 -7.44 2.71
N THR A 190 -11.92 -8.06 1.76
CA THR A 190 -12.96 -7.43 0.96
C THR A 190 -14.31 -8.09 1.24
N LEU A 191 -15.42 -7.56 0.69
CA LEU A 191 -16.76 -8.13 0.84
C LEU A 191 -17.12 -8.42 2.31
N GLY A 192 -17.59 -9.62 2.61
CA GLY A 192 -17.99 -10.07 3.96
C GLY A 192 -16.86 -10.09 5.00
N ALA A 193 -15.59 -10.06 4.57
CA ALA A 193 -14.44 -9.90 5.47
C ALA A 193 -14.21 -8.44 5.89
N ALA A 194 -14.76 -7.47 5.15
CA ALA A 194 -14.53 -6.04 5.35
C ALA A 194 -14.80 -5.53 6.78
N PRO A 195 -15.80 -6.02 7.55
CA PRO A 195 -16.01 -5.62 8.94
C PRO A 195 -14.83 -5.95 9.87
N TYR A 196 -14.02 -6.93 9.51
CA TYR A 196 -12.88 -7.43 10.29
C TYR A 196 -11.53 -6.88 9.81
N ALA A 197 -11.52 -6.21 8.65
CA ALA A 197 -10.31 -5.71 8.02
C ALA A 197 -9.70 -4.52 8.77
N ASP A 198 -8.36 -4.47 8.79
CA ASP A 198 -7.57 -3.33 9.29
C ASP A 198 -7.22 -2.37 8.16
N VAL A 199 -7.12 -2.88 6.94
CA VAL A 199 -6.84 -2.13 5.72
C VAL A 199 -7.84 -2.52 4.63
N ARG A 200 -8.10 -1.61 3.69
CA ARG A 200 -9.05 -1.82 2.60
C ARG A 200 -8.36 -1.83 1.24
N TRP A 201 -8.94 -2.54 0.30
CA TRP A 201 -8.58 -2.44 -1.10
C TRP A 201 -8.89 -1.05 -1.66
N ILE A 202 -8.02 -0.53 -2.53
CA ILE A 202 -8.20 0.78 -3.19
C ILE A 202 -9.30 0.77 -4.27
N GLY A 203 -9.78 -0.42 -4.68
CA GLY A 203 -10.83 -0.56 -5.68
C GLY A 203 -10.35 -0.66 -7.14
N ASN A 204 -9.05 -0.78 -7.38
CA ASN A 204 -8.47 -1.02 -8.71
C ASN A 204 -7.12 -1.73 -8.61
N GLU A 205 -6.69 -2.37 -9.71
CA GLU A 205 -5.43 -3.09 -9.82
C GLU A 205 -4.33 -2.31 -10.56
N GLU A 206 -4.64 -1.09 -10.99
CA GLU A 206 -3.65 -0.17 -11.55
C GLU A 206 -2.85 0.55 -10.45
N GLY A 207 -3.24 0.38 -9.19
CA GLY A 207 -2.61 1.00 -8.04
C GLY A 207 -2.81 2.52 -7.99
N ILE A 208 -3.95 3.02 -8.48
CA ILE A 208 -4.23 4.45 -8.57
C ILE A 208 -5.18 4.88 -7.46
N ALA A 209 -4.65 5.63 -6.49
CA ALA A 209 -5.44 6.30 -5.48
C ALA A 209 -6.03 7.63 -5.99
N ALA A 210 -7.16 8.02 -5.44
CA ALA A 210 -7.74 9.35 -5.64
C ALA A 210 -6.75 10.45 -5.21
N GLN A 211 -6.91 11.65 -5.74
CA GLN A 211 -6.07 12.78 -5.34
C GLN A 211 -6.19 13.11 -3.86
N SER A 212 -7.38 12.90 -3.29
CA SER A 212 -7.64 12.94 -1.85
C SER A 212 -8.14 11.56 -1.43
N CYS A 213 -7.28 10.79 -0.76
CA CYS A 213 -7.60 9.46 -0.25
C CYS A 213 -7.54 9.49 1.28
N TYR A 214 -8.71 9.50 1.93
CA TYR A 214 -8.81 9.47 3.38
C TYR A 214 -8.61 8.05 3.91
N ALA A 215 -7.92 7.91 5.04
CA ALA A 215 -7.81 6.63 5.74
C ALA A 215 -9.09 6.29 6.53
N THR A 216 -10.03 7.21 6.63
CA THR A 216 -11.33 7.01 7.27
C THR A 216 -12.39 6.62 6.24
N ILE A 217 -13.33 5.74 6.66
CA ILE A 217 -14.43 5.23 5.82
C ILE A 217 -15.57 4.70 6.72
N ASP A 218 -16.77 4.55 6.19
CA ASP A 218 -17.86 3.86 6.88
C ASP A 218 -17.88 2.36 6.54
N PRO A 219 -18.15 1.47 7.50
CA PRO A 219 -18.21 0.03 7.26
C PRO A 219 -19.15 -0.39 6.13
N VAL A 220 -20.29 0.27 6.00
CA VAL A 220 -21.26 -0.02 4.94
C VAL A 220 -20.71 0.18 3.52
N SER A 221 -19.77 1.09 3.34
CA SER A 221 -19.11 1.31 2.05
C SER A 221 -18.17 0.16 1.67
N LEU A 222 -17.55 -0.46 2.67
CA LEU A 222 -16.71 -1.65 2.48
C LEU A 222 -17.55 -2.87 2.14
N GLU A 223 -18.63 -3.11 2.88
CA GLU A 223 -19.52 -4.26 2.70
C GLU A 223 -20.22 -4.24 1.33
N LYS A 224 -20.53 -3.06 0.81
CA LYS A 224 -21.17 -2.87 -0.49
C LYS A 224 -20.20 -2.73 -1.66
N GLU A 225 -18.89 -2.80 -1.40
CA GLU A 225 -17.83 -2.53 -2.38
C GLU A 225 -18.10 -1.28 -3.23
N ASN A 226 -18.42 -0.18 -2.56
CA ASN A 226 -18.53 1.10 -3.23
C ASN A 226 -17.15 1.55 -3.72
N VAL A 227 -16.80 1.17 -4.96
CA VAL A 227 -15.47 1.39 -5.56
C VAL A 227 -15.03 2.86 -5.46
N SER A 228 -15.95 3.81 -5.62
CA SER A 228 -15.62 5.23 -5.47
C SER A 228 -15.18 5.56 -4.04
N GLU A 229 -15.91 5.08 -3.03
CA GLU A 229 -15.57 5.33 -1.62
C GLU A 229 -14.40 4.46 -1.14
N LEU A 230 -14.20 3.26 -1.70
CA LEU A 230 -12.97 2.49 -1.49
C LEU A 230 -11.75 3.30 -1.91
N ASN A 231 -11.84 4.03 -3.03
CA ASN A 231 -10.75 4.83 -3.56
C ASN A 231 -10.53 6.14 -2.80
N THR A 232 -11.60 6.88 -2.52
CA THR A 232 -11.50 8.20 -1.88
C THR A 232 -11.43 8.15 -0.35
N GLY A 233 -11.97 7.11 0.27
CA GLY A 233 -12.35 7.16 1.67
C GLY A 233 -13.42 8.23 1.94
N LYS A 234 -13.64 8.56 3.21
CA LYS A 234 -14.59 9.59 3.65
C LYS A 234 -13.96 10.45 4.74
N PRO A 235 -13.97 11.80 4.62
CA PRO A 235 -13.39 12.68 5.63
C PRO A 235 -14.02 12.52 7.02
N ASP A 236 -15.31 12.18 7.08
CA ASP A 236 -16.07 11.95 8.31
C ASP A 236 -16.44 10.47 8.51
N GLY A 237 -15.69 9.55 7.88
CA GLY A 237 -15.89 8.12 8.06
C GLY A 237 -15.73 7.69 9.51
N SER A 238 -16.55 6.75 9.96
CA SER A 238 -16.65 6.33 11.37
C SER A 238 -15.53 5.40 11.85
N ARG A 239 -14.73 4.83 10.91
CA ARG A 239 -13.60 3.95 11.21
C ARG A 239 -12.34 4.39 10.46
N PHE A 240 -11.18 4.17 11.10
CA PHE A 240 -9.88 4.31 10.47
C PHE A 240 -9.52 2.99 9.78
N ILE A 241 -9.62 2.94 8.45
CA ILE A 241 -9.28 1.78 7.61
C ILE A 241 -8.54 2.31 6.38
N PRO A 242 -7.20 2.43 6.44
CA PRO A 242 -6.42 2.98 5.35
C PRO A 242 -6.49 2.10 4.11
N ALA A 243 -6.29 2.71 2.95
CA ALA A 243 -6.30 2.00 1.68
C ALA A 243 -4.93 1.40 1.35
N GLU A 244 -4.93 0.19 0.81
CA GLU A 244 -3.80 -0.45 0.17
C GLU A 244 -3.98 -0.45 -1.34
N THR A 245 -2.95 0.03 -2.05
CA THR A 245 -2.87 -0.08 -3.51
C THR A 245 -2.11 -1.34 -3.88
N ASN A 246 -2.63 -2.09 -4.84
CA ASN A 246 -1.94 -3.23 -5.41
C ASN A 246 -1.73 -3.04 -6.92
N MET A 247 -0.59 -3.45 -7.41
CA MET A 247 -0.23 -3.42 -8.82
C MET A 247 0.79 -4.52 -9.10
N SER A 248 0.73 -5.15 -10.27
CA SER A 248 1.79 -6.06 -10.70
C SER A 248 2.88 -5.33 -11.49
N ILE A 249 4.15 -5.73 -11.29
CA ILE A 249 5.27 -5.22 -12.09
C ILE A 249 5.18 -5.67 -13.55
N ARG A 250 4.54 -6.83 -13.80
CA ARG A 250 4.25 -7.38 -15.14
C ARG A 250 2.77 -7.20 -15.48
N PRO A 251 2.33 -7.41 -16.73
CA PRO A 251 0.91 -7.37 -17.08
C PRO A 251 0.03 -8.36 -16.30
N GLY A 252 0.52 -9.60 -16.08
CA GLY A 252 -0.17 -10.61 -15.26
C GLY A 252 0.24 -10.57 -13.79
N TRP A 253 -0.52 -11.28 -12.94
CA TRP A 253 -0.16 -11.50 -11.54
C TRP A 253 0.87 -12.61 -11.40
N PHE A 254 0.70 -13.71 -12.13
CA PHE A 254 1.70 -14.77 -12.21
C PHE A 254 2.74 -14.48 -13.29
N TYR A 255 3.88 -15.16 -13.21
CA TYR A 255 4.96 -15.01 -14.20
C TYR A 255 4.56 -15.59 -15.56
N HIS A 256 4.81 -14.83 -16.62
CA HIS A 256 4.72 -15.25 -18.01
C HIS A 256 5.99 -14.85 -18.75
N PRO A 257 6.65 -15.77 -19.50
CA PRO A 257 7.95 -15.52 -20.09
C PRO A 257 7.94 -14.47 -21.22
N ASP A 258 6.79 -14.21 -21.81
CA ASP A 258 6.58 -13.24 -22.90
C ASP A 258 6.25 -11.81 -22.39
N GLN A 259 6.16 -11.63 -21.07
CA GLN A 259 5.89 -10.34 -20.45
C GLN A 259 7.17 -9.71 -19.89
N ALA A 260 7.28 -8.38 -19.99
CA ALA A 260 8.37 -7.60 -19.41
C ALA A 260 7.91 -6.80 -18.20
N PRO A 261 8.82 -6.46 -17.25
CA PRO A 261 8.50 -5.61 -16.12
C PRO A 261 8.25 -4.16 -16.55
N LYS A 262 7.52 -3.42 -15.72
CA LYS A 262 7.36 -1.98 -15.85
C LYS A 262 8.70 -1.26 -15.70
N THR A 263 8.84 -0.13 -16.37
CA THR A 263 10.04 0.71 -16.28
C THR A 263 10.17 1.40 -14.91
N VAL A 264 11.36 1.88 -14.59
CA VAL A 264 11.62 2.64 -13.34
C VAL A 264 10.74 3.89 -13.25
N GLU A 265 10.49 4.55 -14.41
CA GLU A 265 9.62 5.72 -14.50
C GLU A 265 8.17 5.37 -14.17
N ALA A 266 7.65 4.25 -14.71
CA ALA A 266 6.32 3.77 -14.42
C ALA A 266 6.14 3.38 -12.93
N LEU A 267 7.16 2.73 -12.32
CA LEU A 267 7.16 2.42 -10.90
C LEU A 267 7.27 3.69 -10.03
N THR A 268 8.00 4.70 -10.50
CA THR A 268 8.09 6.00 -9.83
C THR A 268 6.74 6.73 -9.88
N ASP A 269 6.06 6.71 -11.04
CA ASP A 269 4.71 7.27 -11.18
C ASP A 269 3.71 6.52 -10.29
N TYR A 270 3.79 5.20 -10.23
CA TYR A 270 2.99 4.39 -9.30
C TYR A 270 3.14 4.88 -7.86
N TRP A 271 4.36 5.13 -7.37
CA TRP A 271 4.57 5.63 -6.02
C TRP A 271 3.86 6.98 -5.78
N PHE A 272 3.95 7.93 -6.72
CA PHE A 272 3.28 9.22 -6.59
C PHE A 272 1.75 9.13 -6.69
N ARG A 273 1.22 8.09 -7.35
CA ARG A 273 -0.22 7.85 -7.49
C ARG A 273 -0.79 6.91 -6.43
N SER A 274 0.04 6.38 -5.55
CA SER A 274 -0.30 5.48 -4.45
C SER A 274 0.16 6.03 -3.09
N ALA A 275 1.36 5.69 -2.61
CA ALA A 275 1.88 6.18 -1.32
C ALA A 275 1.92 7.71 -1.23
N GLY A 276 2.26 8.39 -2.33
CA GLY A 276 2.16 9.86 -2.43
C GLY A 276 0.73 10.39 -2.36
N ARG A 277 -0.28 9.53 -2.19
CA ARG A 277 -1.72 9.86 -2.02
C ARG A 277 -2.31 9.17 -0.78
N ASN A 278 -1.50 9.02 0.25
CA ASN A 278 -1.95 8.52 1.56
C ASN A 278 -2.41 7.05 1.57
N THR A 279 -1.74 6.18 0.79
CA THR A 279 -2.03 4.74 0.78
C THR A 279 -0.79 3.90 1.08
N GLY A 280 -1.00 2.63 1.46
CA GLY A 280 0.06 1.62 1.41
C GLY A 280 0.36 1.18 -0.02
N ILE A 281 1.57 0.67 -0.25
CA ILE A 281 2.00 0.06 -1.51
C ILE A 281 2.14 -1.44 -1.36
N LEU A 282 1.49 -2.18 -2.25
CA LEU A 282 1.68 -3.61 -2.45
C LEU A 282 2.05 -3.85 -3.93
N LEU A 283 3.33 -4.07 -4.22
CA LEU A 283 3.82 -4.32 -5.58
C LEU A 283 4.08 -5.81 -5.80
N ASN A 284 3.39 -6.41 -6.74
CA ASN A 284 3.61 -7.80 -7.11
C ASN A 284 4.85 -7.98 -7.99
N ILE A 285 5.70 -8.91 -7.60
CA ILE A 285 6.94 -9.29 -8.27
C ILE A 285 6.95 -10.83 -8.36
N PRO A 286 6.38 -11.41 -9.43
CA PRO A 286 6.17 -12.85 -9.52
C PRO A 286 7.47 -13.60 -9.78
N PRO A 287 7.84 -14.60 -8.94
CA PRO A 287 8.92 -15.53 -9.29
C PRO A 287 8.58 -16.38 -10.52
N ASP A 288 9.59 -16.76 -11.29
CA ASP A 288 9.50 -17.58 -12.49
C ASP A 288 9.30 -19.07 -12.19
N THR A 289 9.24 -19.90 -13.23
CA THR A 289 9.10 -21.37 -13.12
C THR A 289 10.33 -22.06 -12.52
N ASN A 290 11.49 -21.40 -12.46
CA ASN A 290 12.64 -21.91 -11.71
C ASN A 290 12.50 -21.65 -10.20
N GLY A 291 11.56 -20.79 -9.79
CA GLY A 291 11.39 -20.36 -8.40
C GLY A 291 12.32 -19.20 -8.01
N LYS A 292 12.67 -18.33 -8.96
CA LYS A 292 13.51 -17.14 -8.76
C LYS A 292 12.80 -15.89 -9.25
N ILE A 293 13.06 -14.75 -8.63
CA ILE A 293 12.68 -13.46 -9.20
C ILE A 293 13.58 -13.22 -10.42
N PRO A 294 13.01 -12.96 -11.63
CA PRO A 294 13.77 -12.70 -12.84
C PRO A 294 14.75 -11.54 -12.67
N GLU A 295 15.90 -11.60 -13.35
CA GLU A 295 16.97 -10.59 -13.24
C GLU A 295 16.48 -9.20 -13.66
N GLU A 296 15.65 -9.12 -14.69
CA GLU A 296 15.07 -7.85 -15.14
C GLU A 296 14.12 -7.23 -14.12
N ASP A 297 13.29 -8.03 -13.42
CA ASP A 297 12.40 -7.57 -12.36
C ASP A 297 13.21 -7.08 -11.16
N ALA A 298 14.23 -7.85 -10.77
CA ALA A 298 15.17 -7.47 -9.71
C ALA A 298 15.87 -6.14 -10.03
N ALA A 299 16.39 -6.00 -11.26
CA ALA A 299 17.03 -4.78 -11.72
C ALA A 299 16.07 -3.59 -11.66
N ALA A 300 14.83 -3.75 -12.15
CA ALA A 300 13.82 -2.69 -12.16
C ALA A 300 13.50 -2.18 -10.75
N VAL A 301 13.22 -3.07 -9.78
CA VAL A 301 12.86 -2.66 -8.43
C VAL A 301 14.05 -2.09 -7.64
N ILE A 302 15.27 -2.59 -7.85
CA ILE A 302 16.48 -2.05 -7.22
C ILE A 302 16.79 -0.66 -7.79
N GLN A 303 16.69 -0.46 -9.11
CA GLN A 303 16.88 0.83 -9.74
C GLN A 303 15.79 1.83 -9.30
N TRP A 304 14.53 1.38 -9.22
CA TRP A 304 13.45 2.18 -8.67
C TRP A 304 13.75 2.66 -7.23
N ASN A 305 14.24 1.80 -6.37
CA ASN A 305 14.63 2.20 -5.02
C ASN A 305 15.73 3.26 -5.01
N ARG A 306 16.74 3.12 -5.88
CA ARG A 306 17.80 4.12 -6.05
C ARG A 306 17.24 5.46 -6.55
N MET A 307 16.34 5.41 -7.54
CA MET A 307 15.65 6.59 -8.07
C MET A 307 14.89 7.33 -6.98
N MET A 308 14.06 6.62 -6.18
CA MET A 308 13.29 7.22 -5.10
C MET A 308 14.20 7.84 -4.01
N LYS A 309 15.30 7.18 -3.67
CA LYS A 309 16.30 7.74 -2.75
C LYS A 309 16.93 9.01 -3.29
N THR A 310 17.23 9.08 -4.57
CA THR A 310 17.80 10.27 -5.24
C THR A 310 16.78 11.41 -5.27
N LEU A 311 15.50 11.12 -5.62
CA LEU A 311 14.44 12.14 -5.69
C LEU A 311 14.21 12.83 -4.33
N PHE A 312 14.32 12.10 -3.23
CA PHE A 312 14.06 12.61 -1.88
C PHE A 312 15.34 12.82 -1.05
N ALA A 313 16.52 12.84 -1.69
CA ALA A 313 17.79 12.95 -0.97
C ALA A 313 17.96 14.28 -0.24
N GLU A 314 17.56 15.36 -0.88
CA GLU A 314 17.81 16.72 -0.39
C GLU A 314 16.50 17.48 -0.23
N ASN A 315 16.12 17.72 1.03
CA ASN A 315 14.97 18.56 1.34
C ASN A 315 15.36 20.02 1.37
N LEU A 316 15.07 20.76 0.30
CA LEU A 316 15.39 22.18 0.17
C LEU A 316 14.72 23.05 1.23
N ALA A 317 13.59 22.64 1.81
CA ALA A 317 12.93 23.39 2.88
C ALA A 317 13.82 23.58 4.11
N ARG A 318 14.83 22.73 4.31
CA ARG A 318 15.84 22.88 5.40
C ARG A 318 16.75 24.07 5.24
N GLU A 319 16.89 24.61 4.05
CA GLU A 319 17.71 25.79 3.76
C GLU A 319 16.95 27.10 4.05
N GLY A 320 15.63 27.02 4.20
CA GLY A 320 14.77 28.16 4.43
C GLY A 320 14.47 28.41 5.91
N LYS A 321 14.12 29.66 6.22
CA LYS A 321 13.47 30.00 7.48
C LYS A 321 11.99 29.60 7.39
N ILE A 322 11.49 28.88 8.40
CA ILE A 322 10.09 28.48 8.45
C ILE A 322 9.38 29.31 9.54
N ASP A 323 8.32 29.99 9.15
CA ASP A 323 7.46 30.79 10.03
C ASP A 323 6.01 30.26 9.91
N ALA A 324 5.23 30.37 10.99
CA ALA A 324 3.81 30.03 11.01
C ALA A 324 2.96 31.12 11.67
N SER A 325 1.74 31.31 11.17
CA SER A 325 0.80 32.31 11.71
C SER A 325 0.29 31.98 13.13
N GLY A 326 0.20 30.67 13.46
CA GLY A 326 -0.26 30.20 14.76
C GLY A 326 0.53 28.98 15.22
N VAL A 327 1.04 29.01 16.46
CA VAL A 327 1.82 27.93 17.06
C VAL A 327 1.23 27.63 18.45
N LEU A 328 0.97 26.34 18.73
CA LEU A 328 0.34 25.91 19.99
C LEU A 328 1.23 26.19 21.21
N SER A 329 2.52 25.92 21.09
CA SER A 329 3.57 26.23 22.06
C SER A 329 4.94 26.15 21.38
N GLU A 330 6.00 26.65 22.03
CA GLU A 330 7.37 26.61 21.50
C GLU A 330 7.86 25.20 21.13
N GLU A 331 7.39 24.16 21.83
CA GLU A 331 7.73 22.77 21.54
C GLU A 331 7.21 22.29 20.16
N TYR A 332 6.13 22.90 19.68
CA TYR A 332 5.45 22.56 18.44
C TYR A 332 5.69 23.61 17.35
N GLY A 333 6.88 24.19 17.33
CA GLY A 333 7.26 25.21 16.36
C GLY A 333 7.32 24.71 14.92
N PRO A 334 7.23 25.60 13.92
CA PRO A 334 7.22 25.23 12.52
C PRO A 334 8.57 24.66 12.03
N GLU A 335 9.69 24.93 12.71
CA GLU A 335 11.00 24.33 12.45
C GLU A 335 10.99 22.80 12.55
N ASN A 336 10.10 22.23 13.34
CA ASN A 336 9.90 20.79 13.48
C ASN A 336 9.49 20.11 12.14
N LEU A 337 8.93 20.87 11.21
CA LEU A 337 8.49 20.34 9.89
C LEU A 337 9.63 19.83 9.01
N THR A 338 10.87 20.18 9.31
CA THR A 338 12.05 19.66 8.61
C THR A 338 12.98 18.84 9.50
N ASP A 339 12.60 18.63 10.76
CA ASP A 339 13.31 17.73 11.69
C ASP A 339 13.05 16.27 11.31
N SER A 340 14.05 15.43 11.46
CA SER A 340 13.94 13.98 11.20
C SER A 340 13.50 13.15 12.40
N ARG A 341 13.34 13.78 13.58
CA ARG A 341 12.86 13.08 14.78
C ARG A 341 11.39 12.73 14.64
N GLU A 342 11.04 11.53 15.08
CA GLU A 342 9.67 11.03 14.98
C GLU A 342 8.67 11.82 15.84
N ASP A 343 9.13 12.39 16.96
CA ASP A 343 8.33 13.20 17.90
C ASP A 343 8.30 14.69 17.55
N ALA A 344 9.05 15.13 16.53
CA ALA A 344 9.03 16.51 16.07
C ALA A 344 7.72 16.79 15.30
N LEU A 345 6.91 17.69 15.84
CA LEU A 345 5.61 18.06 15.28
C LEU A 345 5.44 19.57 15.27
N TYR A 346 4.84 20.09 14.22
CA TYR A 346 4.21 21.39 14.22
C TYR A 346 2.75 21.25 14.60
N ALA A 347 2.29 22.01 15.61
CA ALA A 347 0.88 22.06 15.96
C ALA A 347 0.39 23.52 15.93
N ALA A 348 -0.65 23.75 15.15
CA ALA A 348 -1.26 25.06 15.03
C ALA A 348 -2.11 25.41 16.29
N SER A 349 -2.23 26.72 16.57
CA SER A 349 -3.16 27.26 17.56
C SER A 349 -4.44 27.82 16.94
N GLU A 350 -4.63 27.63 15.65
CA GLU A 350 -5.76 28.12 14.86
C GLU A 350 -6.19 27.10 13.79
N TYR A 351 -7.41 27.25 13.26
CA TYR A 351 -7.97 26.32 12.28
C TYR A 351 -7.32 26.43 10.89
N CYS A 352 -7.00 27.63 10.44
CA CYS A 352 -6.49 27.87 9.08
C CYS A 352 -5.10 28.53 9.12
N PRO A 353 -4.08 27.83 9.62
CA PRO A 353 -2.73 28.39 9.70
C PRO A 353 -2.10 28.55 8.33
N GLU A 354 -1.20 29.51 8.26
CA GLU A 354 -0.24 29.68 7.17
C GLU A 354 1.15 29.30 7.65
N VAL A 355 1.82 28.41 6.93
CA VAL A 355 3.23 28.04 7.15
C VAL A 355 4.04 28.51 5.95
N THR A 356 5.02 29.37 6.16
CA THR A 356 5.84 29.96 5.09
C THR A 356 7.29 29.52 5.23
N VAL A 357 7.85 28.96 4.15
CA VAL A 357 9.27 28.68 3.98
C VAL A 357 9.86 29.82 3.14
N SER A 358 10.81 30.60 3.70
CA SER A 358 11.48 31.70 3.01
C SER A 358 12.95 31.40 2.82
N PHE A 359 13.44 31.50 1.60
CA PHE A 359 14.83 31.26 1.23
C PHE A 359 15.61 32.57 1.11
N PRO A 360 16.91 32.58 1.42
CA PRO A 360 17.75 33.78 1.20
C PRO A 360 17.89 34.14 -0.29
N ASP A 361 17.86 33.12 -1.15
CA ASP A 361 17.93 33.23 -2.61
C ASP A 361 16.85 32.34 -3.25
N LYS A 362 16.50 32.65 -4.52
CA LYS A 362 15.52 31.80 -5.23
C LYS A 362 16.02 30.37 -5.35
N ARG A 363 15.11 29.42 -5.04
CA ARG A 363 15.32 27.97 -5.19
C ARG A 363 14.40 27.42 -6.28
N ARG A 364 14.94 26.49 -7.06
CA ARG A 364 14.13 25.72 -8.01
C ARG A 364 13.66 24.43 -7.33
N PHE A 365 12.38 24.12 -7.46
CA PHE A 365 11.81 22.84 -7.04
C PHE A 365 10.58 22.50 -7.91
N ASP A 366 10.27 21.21 -8.02
CA ASP A 366 9.18 20.66 -8.81
C ASP A 366 8.42 19.55 -8.08
N CYS A 367 8.77 19.28 -6.82
CA CYS A 367 8.13 18.24 -6.02
C CYS A 367 7.97 18.70 -4.57
N PHE A 368 6.83 18.33 -3.96
CA PHE A 368 6.63 18.50 -2.54
C PHE A 368 6.25 17.18 -1.86
N ARG A 369 6.47 17.11 -0.54
CA ARG A 369 5.95 16.08 0.36
C ARG A 369 5.47 16.71 1.65
N LEU A 370 4.23 16.39 2.05
CA LEU A 370 3.62 16.80 3.30
C LEU A 370 3.14 15.57 4.07
N GLU A 371 3.20 15.65 5.42
CA GLU A 371 2.69 14.60 6.31
C GLU A 371 1.96 15.22 7.48
N GLU A 372 0.78 14.68 7.82
CA GLU A 372 0.12 14.94 9.12
C GLU A 372 0.68 13.95 10.17
N ALA A 373 0.53 14.31 11.44
CA ALA A 373 0.66 13.38 12.55
C ALA A 373 -0.57 12.47 12.57
N ILE A 374 -0.62 11.48 11.66
CA ILE A 374 -1.81 10.67 11.39
C ILE A 374 -2.29 9.86 12.61
N GLU A 375 -1.42 9.58 13.57
CA GLU A 375 -1.74 8.98 14.86
C GLU A 375 -2.69 9.85 15.71
N LEU A 376 -2.82 11.11 15.35
CA LEU A 376 -3.76 12.05 15.94
C LEU A 376 -5.02 12.26 15.09
N GLY A 377 -5.18 11.49 14.02
CA GLY A 377 -6.31 11.51 13.10
C GLY A 377 -6.14 12.48 11.93
N HIS A 378 -6.99 12.31 10.92
CA HIS A 378 -7.06 13.24 9.79
C HIS A 378 -7.62 14.59 10.21
N ARG A 379 -6.90 15.67 9.93
CA ARG A 379 -7.32 17.02 10.28
C ARG A 379 -7.46 17.92 9.06
N VAL A 380 -6.50 17.86 8.12
CA VAL A 380 -6.54 18.71 6.93
C VAL A 380 -7.51 18.13 5.90
N ARG A 381 -8.50 18.96 5.50
CA ARG A 381 -9.50 18.61 4.46
C ARG A 381 -9.27 19.33 3.15
N ARG A 382 -8.67 20.53 3.21
CA ARG A 382 -8.26 21.29 2.04
C ARG A 382 -7.05 22.16 2.38
N PHE A 383 -6.08 22.20 1.47
CA PHE A 383 -4.90 23.04 1.59
C PHE A 383 -4.47 23.58 0.23
N THR A 384 -3.72 24.68 0.24
CA THR A 384 -3.12 25.28 -0.94
C THR A 384 -1.63 25.50 -0.69
N LEU A 385 -0.80 25.18 -1.69
CA LEU A 385 0.60 25.57 -1.78
C LEU A 385 0.71 26.74 -2.75
N GLU A 386 1.30 27.83 -2.29
CA GLU A 386 1.52 29.03 -3.07
C GLU A 386 3.01 29.36 -3.14
N VAL A 387 3.44 29.89 -4.26
CA VAL A 387 4.82 30.35 -4.47
C VAL A 387 4.85 31.86 -4.67
N ARG A 388 5.88 32.51 -4.14
CA ARG A 388 6.05 33.95 -4.25
C ARG A 388 6.51 34.29 -5.68
N THR A 389 5.88 35.32 -6.25
CA THR A 389 6.22 35.90 -7.56
C THR A 389 6.47 37.40 -7.37
N GLU A 390 6.90 38.10 -8.43
CA GLU A 390 7.09 39.55 -8.40
C GLU A 390 5.79 40.31 -8.13
N THR A 391 4.63 39.72 -8.47
CA THR A 391 3.29 40.34 -8.30
C THR A 391 2.54 39.84 -7.08
N GLY A 392 3.16 39.01 -6.24
CA GLY A 392 2.54 38.43 -5.05
C GLY A 392 2.53 36.90 -5.05
N TRP A 393 1.59 36.30 -4.35
CA TRP A 393 1.47 34.86 -4.23
C TRP A 393 0.69 34.25 -5.41
N ARG A 394 1.16 33.13 -5.93
CA ARG A 394 0.50 32.35 -6.98
C ARG A 394 0.30 30.92 -6.51
N ILE A 395 -0.88 30.38 -6.71
CA ILE A 395 -1.19 28.99 -6.42
C ILE A 395 -0.31 28.09 -7.30
N TRP A 396 0.40 27.18 -6.64
CA TRP A 396 1.21 26.14 -7.26
C TRP A 396 0.47 24.77 -7.23
N TYR A 397 -0.24 24.48 -6.11
CA TYR A 397 -1.03 23.28 -5.96
C TYR A 397 -2.21 23.52 -5.00
N GLN A 398 -3.32 22.82 -5.24
CA GLN A 398 -4.44 22.70 -4.31
C GLN A 398 -4.73 21.23 -4.06
N GLY A 399 -4.89 20.84 -2.80
CA GLY A 399 -5.13 19.46 -2.37
C GLY A 399 -6.26 19.34 -1.36
N GLY A 400 -6.77 18.13 -1.23
CA GLY A 400 -7.71 17.75 -0.18
C GLY A 400 -6.99 17.33 1.10
N CYS A 401 -6.98 16.03 1.44
CA CYS A 401 -6.27 15.56 2.63
C CYS A 401 -4.75 15.55 2.44
N ILE A 402 -4.02 15.68 3.54
CA ILE A 402 -2.59 15.39 3.62
C ILE A 402 -2.37 13.95 4.05
N GLY A 403 -2.86 13.56 5.22
CA GLY A 403 -2.75 12.22 5.76
C GLY A 403 -1.32 11.81 6.09
N PHE A 404 -1.03 10.50 6.05
CA PHE A 404 0.29 9.96 6.30
C PHE A 404 1.34 10.45 5.29
N CYS A 405 0.95 10.65 4.02
CA CYS A 405 1.82 11.20 2.99
C CYS A 405 1.01 11.82 1.85
N GLN A 406 1.30 13.07 1.52
CA GLN A 406 0.83 13.73 0.30
C GLN A 406 2.04 14.27 -0.45
N SER A 407 2.32 13.73 -1.63
CA SER A 407 3.47 14.12 -2.45
C SER A 407 3.09 14.21 -3.93
N ARG A 408 3.58 15.25 -4.62
CA ARG A 408 3.33 15.46 -6.05
C ARG A 408 4.56 16.00 -6.73
N ARG A 409 4.75 15.58 -7.98
CA ARG A 409 5.59 16.27 -8.95
C ARG A 409 4.73 17.25 -9.74
N LEU A 410 5.20 18.45 -9.90
CA LEU A 410 4.48 19.57 -10.51
C LEU A 410 5.41 20.31 -11.49
N PRO A 411 4.90 21.21 -12.33
CA PRO A 411 5.77 22.10 -13.09
C PRO A 411 6.74 22.84 -12.18
N ALA A 412 8.01 22.85 -12.57
CA ALA A 412 9.08 23.48 -11.79
C ALA A 412 8.82 24.98 -11.59
N VAL A 413 9.15 25.45 -10.41
CA VAL A 413 9.10 26.87 -10.05
C VAL A 413 10.47 27.32 -9.57
N LEU A 414 10.80 28.61 -9.80
CA LEU A 414 11.97 29.29 -9.27
C LEU A 414 11.47 30.45 -8.39
N THR A 415 11.59 30.30 -7.08
CA THR A 415 11.01 31.22 -6.10
C THR A 415 11.87 31.33 -4.85
N ASP A 416 11.72 32.41 -4.11
CA ASP A 416 12.34 32.63 -2.82
C ASP A 416 11.40 32.37 -1.62
N ALA A 417 10.13 31.95 -1.88
CA ALA A 417 9.27 31.49 -0.80
C ALA A 417 8.13 30.58 -1.29
N LEU A 418 7.78 29.62 -0.42
CA LEU A 418 6.58 28.79 -0.54
C LEU A 418 5.72 29.04 0.71
N ARG A 419 4.40 29.07 0.53
CA ARG A 419 3.42 29.13 1.61
C ARG A 419 2.44 27.97 1.52
N LEU A 420 2.32 27.21 2.60
CA LEU A 420 1.25 26.25 2.82
C LEU A 420 0.12 26.97 3.59
N ARG A 421 -1.07 26.96 3.03
CA ARG A 421 -2.28 27.44 3.70
C ARG A 421 -3.21 26.25 3.92
N VAL A 422 -3.62 26.04 5.17
CA VAL A 422 -4.75 25.14 5.46
C VAL A 422 -6.03 25.92 5.30
N GLU A 423 -6.94 25.47 4.45
CA GLU A 423 -8.17 26.19 4.11
C GLU A 423 -9.40 25.59 4.80
N GLU A 424 -9.33 24.29 5.10
CA GLU A 424 -10.45 23.60 5.76
C GLU A 424 -9.93 22.50 6.66
N THR A 425 -10.35 22.54 7.93
CA THR A 425 -10.02 21.56 8.95
C THR A 425 -11.06 21.55 10.06
N PRO A 426 -11.45 20.38 10.60
CA PRO A 426 -12.35 20.29 11.75
C PRO A 426 -11.65 20.44 13.11
N ALA A 427 -10.32 20.40 13.15
CA ALA A 427 -9.50 20.54 14.35
C ALA A 427 -8.18 21.23 14.01
N PHE A 428 -7.49 21.82 14.97
CA PHE A 428 -6.19 22.48 14.72
C PHE A 428 -5.22 21.53 14.04
N PRO A 429 -4.62 21.90 12.88
CA PRO A 429 -3.70 21.06 12.17
C PRO A 429 -2.48 20.65 13.00
N VAL A 430 -2.06 19.40 12.83
CA VAL A 430 -0.81 18.89 13.39
C VAL A 430 -0.04 18.20 12.25
N LEU A 431 1.05 18.83 11.85
CA LEU A 431 1.87 18.37 10.73
C LEU A 431 3.19 17.81 11.25
N ARG A 432 3.66 16.77 10.57
CA ARG A 432 4.92 16.09 10.88
C ARG A 432 6.05 16.51 9.96
N PHE A 433 5.74 16.76 8.68
CA PHE A 433 6.78 16.95 7.69
C PHE A 433 6.37 17.89 6.56
N LEU A 434 7.33 18.70 6.12
CA LEU A 434 7.28 19.49 4.91
C LEU A 434 8.61 19.33 4.16
N GLY A 435 8.54 18.83 2.94
CA GLY A 435 9.68 18.68 2.04
C GLY A 435 9.44 19.32 0.69
N LEU A 436 10.50 19.95 0.16
CA LEU A 436 10.57 20.53 -1.18
C LEU A 436 11.79 19.95 -1.91
N TYR A 437 11.59 19.50 -3.14
CA TYR A 437 12.62 18.79 -3.88
C TYR A 437 12.73 19.30 -5.31
N ASP A 438 13.95 19.37 -5.81
CA ASP A 438 14.21 19.50 -7.23
C ASP A 438 14.52 18.13 -7.82
N THR A 439 13.57 17.56 -8.54
CA THR A 439 13.75 16.24 -9.14
C THR A 439 14.61 16.26 -10.39
N HIS A 440 14.99 17.45 -10.89
CA HIS A 440 15.76 17.64 -12.14
C HIS A 440 15.16 16.88 -13.33
N GLY A 441 13.85 16.63 -13.31
CA GLY A 441 13.16 15.83 -14.32
C GLY A 441 13.41 14.33 -14.23
N LEU A 442 14.07 13.83 -13.18
CA LEU A 442 14.27 12.40 -12.98
C LEU A 442 12.93 11.68 -12.85
N GLY A 443 12.79 10.57 -13.58
CA GLY A 443 11.56 9.77 -13.55
C GLY A 443 10.38 10.42 -14.28
N THR A 444 10.58 11.31 -15.24
CA THR A 444 9.52 11.93 -16.03
C THR A 444 9.56 11.53 -17.49
N GLU A 445 8.59 10.73 -17.95
CA GLU A 445 7.82 11.03 -19.15
C GLU A 445 6.43 11.59 -18.74
N TRP A 446 6.42 12.68 -17.95
CA TRP A 446 5.14 13.24 -17.53
C TRP A 446 4.58 14.16 -18.64
N LYS A 447 3.53 13.72 -19.33
CA LYS A 447 2.72 14.56 -20.19
C LYS A 447 1.75 15.34 -19.32
N ALA A 448 2.02 16.61 -19.09
CA ALA A 448 1.18 17.58 -18.36
C ALA A 448 -0.27 17.75 -18.87
N ALA A 449 -0.71 16.93 -19.82
CA ALA A 449 -1.95 17.14 -20.59
C ALA A 449 -3.18 16.45 -20.02
N ALA A 450 -3.09 15.59 -18.99
CA ALA A 450 -4.22 14.76 -18.56
C ALA A 450 -4.93 15.23 -17.26
N GLU A 451 -4.31 16.03 -16.41
CA GLU A 451 -4.92 16.37 -15.10
C GLU A 451 -5.93 17.54 -15.15
N ASN A 452 -6.02 18.29 -16.23
CA ASN A 452 -7.00 19.39 -16.39
C ASN A 452 -8.25 19.00 -17.19
N GLY A 453 -8.43 17.73 -17.57
CA GLY A 453 -9.47 17.30 -18.53
C GLY A 453 -10.48 16.27 -18.04
N GLU A 454 -10.29 15.58 -16.93
CA GLU A 454 -11.16 14.48 -16.51
C GLU A 454 -12.18 14.83 -15.42
N ALA A 455 -12.79 16.00 -15.50
CA ALA A 455 -14.13 16.22 -14.98
C ALA A 455 -15.16 16.04 -16.11
N ARG A 456 -15.03 15.01 -16.97
CA ARG A 456 -16.08 14.67 -17.95
C ARG A 456 -16.17 13.16 -18.18
N SER A 457 -17.39 12.67 -17.85
CA SER A 457 -18.02 11.42 -18.29
C SER A 457 -17.38 10.12 -17.83
N GLY A 458 -17.84 9.64 -16.66
CA GLY A 458 -18.06 8.23 -16.45
C GLY A 458 -18.95 7.68 -17.58
N ARG A 459 -18.33 7.05 -18.57
CA ARG A 459 -18.97 6.02 -19.36
C ARG A 459 -18.25 4.72 -19.06
N SER A 460 -18.94 3.94 -18.25
CA SER A 460 -18.66 2.54 -17.99
C SER A 460 -18.31 1.81 -19.30
N ALA A 461 -17.06 1.45 -19.45
CA ALA A 461 -16.72 0.27 -20.21
C ALA A 461 -16.83 -0.91 -19.24
N GLY A 462 -18.09 -1.28 -18.95
CA GLY A 462 -18.38 -2.57 -18.34
C GLY A 462 -17.93 -3.66 -19.31
N LYS A 463 -16.71 -4.15 -19.15
CA LYS A 463 -16.41 -5.50 -19.57
C LYS A 463 -17.17 -6.41 -18.61
N LYS A 464 -18.31 -6.91 -19.09
CA LYS A 464 -19.01 -8.05 -18.49
C LYS A 464 -17.96 -9.10 -18.14
N MET A 465 -17.79 -9.39 -16.86
CA MET A 465 -17.24 -10.66 -16.42
C MET A 465 -18.05 -11.75 -17.10
N GLY A 466 -17.40 -12.50 -17.98
CA GLY A 466 -18.01 -13.62 -18.66
C GLY A 466 -18.42 -14.66 -17.63
N SER A 467 -19.73 -14.91 -17.59
CA SER A 467 -20.28 -16.14 -17.02
C SER A 467 -19.75 -17.32 -17.82
N PHE A 468 -18.91 -18.15 -17.19
CA PHE A 468 -18.78 -19.57 -17.48
C PHE A 468 -18.47 -20.32 -16.19
#